data_8b5f2572ad27db685faf712facfee122
#
_entry.id   8b5f2572ad27db685faf712facfee122
#
_cell.length_a   1.000
_cell.length_b   1.000
_cell.length_c   1.000
_cell.angle_alpha   90.00
_cell.angle_beta   90.00
_cell.angle_gamma   90.00
#
_symmetry.space_group_name_H-M   'P 1'
#
loop_
_entity.id
_entity.type
_entity.pdbx_description
1 polymer ?
#
loop_
_entity_poly.entity_id
_entity_poly.type
_entity_poly.pdbx_seq_one_letter_code
_entity_poly.pdbx_strand_id
1 'polypeptide(L)'
;LTAQNTEGVFGVHAPPPKFVADQIQVVLEDIGADCIKIGMLHNVGVIETVASALNDYAAGVPIVLDPVMVAKGGAPLLENDAVETYKSLLPKMATILTPNLPEASVLTGLEIHSTADQENAVDDLRNLGATAVLLKGGHLEGNSVRDLLIEKNSVTVFENDRIQSRHTHGTGCTLASAIASGIADGMEVSSAVSRAIAYVQKAIQLAPGFGKGHGPLNHGHTVNSFGDS
;
A
#
# COMPACT_ATOMS: atom_id res chain seq x y z
N LEU A 1 -5.19 -3.56 15.08
CA LEU A 1 -6.13 -4.67 14.84
C LEU A 1 -7.50 -4.13 14.48
N THR A 2 -8.21 -4.81 13.57
CA THR A 2 -9.55 -4.38 13.13
C THR A 2 -10.57 -5.50 13.32
N ALA A 3 -11.72 -5.20 13.91
CA ALA A 3 -12.92 -6.02 13.82
C ALA A 3 -13.61 -5.67 12.51
N GLN A 4 -13.41 -6.49 11.48
CA GLN A 4 -13.76 -6.17 10.10
C GLN A 4 -14.32 -7.38 9.36
N ASN A 5 -15.32 -7.13 8.50
CA ASN A 5 -15.81 -8.10 7.52
C ASN A 5 -15.96 -7.45 6.13
N THR A 6 -16.63 -8.10 5.18
CA THR A 6 -16.81 -7.57 3.83
C THR A 6 -17.75 -6.36 3.74
N GLU A 7 -18.52 -6.08 4.78
CA GLU A 7 -19.49 -4.97 4.84
C GLU A 7 -18.88 -3.71 5.47
N GLY A 8 -17.85 -3.85 6.36
CA GLY A 8 -17.21 -2.68 6.97
C GLY A 8 -16.26 -2.99 8.11
N VAL A 9 -15.73 -1.91 8.69
CA VAL A 9 -14.90 -1.92 9.91
C VAL A 9 -15.81 -1.53 11.10
N PHE A 10 -15.90 -2.40 12.10
CA PHE A 10 -16.76 -2.25 13.26
C PHE A 10 -15.99 -1.87 14.54
N GLY A 11 -14.68 -1.97 14.51
CA GLY A 11 -13.82 -1.59 15.62
C GLY A 11 -12.33 -1.59 15.22
N VAL A 12 -11.59 -0.71 15.86
CA VAL A 12 -10.13 -0.62 15.75
C VAL A 12 -9.52 -0.71 17.13
N HIS A 13 -8.51 -1.54 17.31
CA HIS A 13 -7.72 -1.64 18.53
C HIS A 13 -6.24 -1.46 18.18
N ALA A 14 -5.65 -0.35 18.65
CA ALA A 14 -4.21 -0.13 18.53
C ALA A 14 -3.49 -0.91 19.64
N PRO A 15 -2.54 -1.80 19.31
CA PRO A 15 -1.65 -2.38 20.31
C PRO A 15 -0.82 -1.28 20.98
N PRO A 16 -0.35 -1.47 22.22
CA PRO A 16 0.58 -0.53 22.84
C PRO A 16 1.81 -0.30 21.95
N PRO A 17 2.24 0.95 21.71
CA PRO A 17 3.39 1.26 20.84
C PRO A 17 4.65 0.45 21.18
N LYS A 18 4.96 0.31 22.47
CA LYS A 18 6.08 -0.52 22.92
C LYS A 18 6.00 -1.96 22.42
N PHE A 19 4.81 -2.57 22.42
CA PHE A 19 4.65 -3.95 21.94
C PHE A 19 4.82 -4.06 20.43
N VAL A 20 4.49 -3.00 19.68
CA VAL A 20 4.80 -2.93 18.24
C VAL A 20 6.32 -2.87 18.02
N ALA A 21 7.03 -2.02 18.79
CA ALA A 21 8.50 -1.95 18.73
C ALA A 21 9.15 -3.30 19.06
N ASP A 22 8.70 -3.96 20.13
CA ASP A 22 9.24 -5.25 20.55
C ASP A 22 9.09 -6.31 19.45
N GLN A 23 7.96 -6.35 18.75
CA GLN A 23 7.76 -7.28 17.62
C GLN A 23 8.71 -7.00 16.46
N ILE A 24 8.90 -5.73 16.10
CA ILE A 24 9.84 -5.33 15.03
C ILE A 24 11.27 -5.74 15.43
N GLN A 25 11.69 -5.40 16.65
CA GLN A 25 13.02 -5.68 17.14
C GLN A 25 13.33 -7.19 17.12
N VAL A 26 12.51 -8.02 17.79
CA VAL A 26 12.82 -9.44 17.93
C VAL A 26 12.89 -10.19 16.61
N VAL A 27 12.10 -9.76 15.60
CA VAL A 27 12.13 -10.37 14.27
C VAL A 27 13.35 -9.90 13.48
N LEU A 28 13.65 -8.60 13.49
CA LEU A 28 14.75 -8.05 12.70
C LEU A 28 16.12 -8.42 13.28
N GLU A 29 16.25 -8.56 14.60
CA GLU A 29 17.49 -9.00 15.24
C GLU A 29 17.80 -10.49 15.03
N ASP A 30 16.77 -11.35 14.91
CA ASP A 30 16.95 -12.81 14.80
C ASP A 30 16.94 -13.28 13.34
N ILE A 31 15.92 -12.87 12.58
CA ILE A 31 15.68 -13.36 11.21
C ILE A 31 16.12 -12.33 10.16
N GLY A 32 15.89 -11.04 10.43
CA GLY A 32 16.04 -9.95 9.46
C GLY A 32 14.85 -9.85 8.49
N ALA A 33 15.01 -9.03 7.46
CA ALA A 33 14.03 -8.87 6.38
C ALA A 33 14.72 -8.40 5.11
N ASP A 34 14.31 -8.91 3.95
CA ASP A 34 14.79 -8.48 2.63
C ASP A 34 13.98 -7.30 2.09
N CYS A 35 12.75 -7.10 2.57
CA CYS A 35 11.90 -5.94 2.32
C CYS A 35 10.83 -5.82 3.41
N ILE A 36 10.45 -4.59 3.76
CA ILE A 36 9.41 -4.31 4.76
C ILE A 36 8.22 -3.63 4.06
N LYS A 37 7.00 -4.14 4.31
CA LYS A 37 5.78 -3.45 3.87
C LYS A 37 5.09 -2.81 5.09
N ILE A 38 4.85 -1.50 5.00
CA ILE A 38 4.07 -0.74 5.97
C ILE A 38 2.67 -0.50 5.41
N GLY A 39 1.64 -0.71 6.22
CA GLY A 39 0.25 -0.39 5.90
C GLY A 39 -0.38 0.50 6.95
N MET A 40 -1.53 0.09 7.51
CA MET A 40 -2.26 0.85 8.53
C MET A 40 -1.44 1.02 9.81
N LEU A 41 -1.22 2.26 10.24
CA LEU A 41 -0.52 2.61 11.49
C LEU A 41 -1.41 3.29 12.54
N HIS A 42 -2.57 3.77 12.15
CA HIS A 42 -3.65 4.29 12.97
C HIS A 42 -3.38 5.64 13.64
N ASN A 43 -2.36 5.79 14.53
CA ASN A 43 -2.15 6.99 15.35
C ASN A 43 -0.68 7.41 15.44
N VAL A 44 -0.46 8.61 15.98
CA VAL A 44 0.87 9.23 16.15
C VAL A 44 1.85 8.31 16.87
N GLY A 45 1.44 7.75 18.02
CA GLY A 45 2.34 6.92 18.83
C GLY A 45 2.84 5.66 18.10
N VAL A 46 1.99 5.02 17.28
CA VAL A 46 2.38 3.88 16.45
C VAL A 46 3.31 4.32 15.31
N ILE A 47 3.02 5.45 14.66
CA ILE A 47 3.85 5.98 13.57
C ILE A 47 5.28 6.28 14.07
N GLU A 48 5.39 7.04 15.15
CA GLU A 48 6.69 7.39 15.74
C GLU A 48 7.47 6.15 16.17
N THR A 49 6.78 5.21 16.81
CA THR A 49 7.39 3.95 17.26
C THR A 49 7.90 3.12 16.09
N VAL A 50 7.11 2.97 15.02
CA VAL A 50 7.53 2.23 13.82
C VAL A 50 8.71 2.93 13.15
N ALA A 51 8.65 4.26 12.97
CA ALA A 51 9.75 5.01 12.37
C ALA A 51 11.05 4.86 13.18
N SER A 52 10.99 4.96 14.51
CA SER A 52 12.16 4.75 15.37
C SER A 52 12.71 3.34 15.27
N ALA A 53 11.86 2.32 15.41
CA ALA A 53 12.27 0.92 15.35
C ALA A 53 12.91 0.55 14.01
N LEU A 54 12.38 1.08 12.90
CA LEU A 54 12.97 0.84 11.58
C LEU A 54 14.32 1.54 11.40
N ASN A 55 14.51 2.74 11.95
CA ASN A 55 15.81 3.39 11.98
C ASN A 55 16.84 2.58 12.77
N ASP A 56 16.42 1.98 13.89
CA ASP A 56 17.33 1.27 14.80
C ASP A 56 17.67 -0.15 14.26
N TYR A 57 16.71 -0.86 13.66
CA TYR A 57 16.83 -2.28 13.35
C TYR A 57 16.76 -2.64 11.86
N ALA A 58 16.37 -1.71 10.97
CA ALA A 58 16.15 -1.99 9.54
C ALA A 58 17.01 -1.13 8.61
N ALA A 59 18.19 -0.72 9.05
CA ALA A 59 19.07 0.13 8.24
C ALA A 59 19.39 -0.53 6.88
N GLY A 60 19.03 0.14 5.77
CA GLY A 60 19.28 -0.34 4.40
C GLY A 60 18.27 -1.36 3.88
N VAL A 61 17.30 -1.80 4.67
CA VAL A 61 16.22 -2.67 4.20
C VAL A 61 15.22 -1.85 3.38
N PRO A 62 14.86 -2.27 2.14
CA PRO A 62 13.86 -1.59 1.33
C PRO A 62 12.49 -1.53 2.02
N ILE A 63 11.78 -0.40 1.88
CA ILE A 63 10.48 -0.18 2.51
C ILE A 63 9.43 0.14 1.44
N VAL A 64 8.35 -0.64 1.40
CA VAL A 64 7.13 -0.35 0.63
C VAL A 64 6.10 0.26 1.57
N LEU A 65 5.77 1.54 1.37
CA LEU A 65 4.87 2.29 2.21
C LEU A 65 3.50 2.46 1.52
N ASP A 66 2.46 1.82 2.06
CA ASP A 66 1.07 1.98 1.61
C ASP A 66 0.35 2.91 2.58
N PRO A 67 0.01 4.16 2.19
CA PRO A 67 -0.49 5.18 3.10
C PRO A 67 -1.98 4.99 3.41
N VAL A 68 -2.32 3.88 4.07
CA VAL A 68 -3.69 3.49 4.37
C VAL A 68 -4.33 4.48 5.34
N MET A 69 -5.22 5.35 4.83
CA MET A 69 -5.90 6.38 5.63
C MET A 69 -7.37 6.05 5.87
N VAL A 70 -8.02 5.40 4.90
CA VAL A 70 -9.46 5.12 4.94
C VAL A 70 -9.72 3.69 4.47
N ALA A 71 -10.61 3.00 5.16
CA ALA A 71 -11.09 1.68 4.74
C ALA A 71 -11.97 1.78 3.49
N LYS A 72 -12.13 0.69 2.73
CA LYS A 72 -12.98 0.65 1.53
C LYS A 72 -14.43 1.05 1.79
N GLY A 73 -14.92 0.88 3.01
CA GLY A 73 -16.25 1.32 3.45
C GLY A 73 -16.31 2.77 3.96
N GLY A 74 -15.25 3.57 3.82
CA GLY A 74 -15.22 4.98 4.25
C GLY A 74 -14.84 5.19 5.72
N ALA A 75 -14.64 4.14 6.51
CA ALA A 75 -14.22 4.29 7.90
C ALA A 75 -12.77 4.83 7.99
N PRO A 76 -12.51 5.86 8.82
CA PRO A 76 -11.16 6.39 9.01
C PRO A 76 -10.29 5.33 9.70
N LEU A 77 -9.09 5.09 9.16
CA LEU A 77 -8.09 4.16 9.69
C LEU A 77 -6.88 4.90 10.25
N LEU A 78 -6.60 6.10 9.77
CA LEU A 78 -5.60 7.02 10.29
C LEU A 78 -6.31 8.17 11.01
N GLU A 79 -5.89 8.49 12.23
CA GLU A 79 -6.40 9.62 12.98
C GLU A 79 -5.97 10.94 12.34
N ASN A 80 -6.83 11.97 12.38
CA ASN A 80 -6.58 13.23 11.69
C ASN A 80 -5.32 13.95 12.16
N ASP A 81 -5.01 13.87 13.45
CA ASP A 81 -3.80 14.46 14.06
C ASP A 81 -2.51 13.69 13.69
N ALA A 82 -2.65 12.46 13.21
CA ALA A 82 -1.52 11.63 12.80
C ALA A 82 -1.02 11.91 11.36
N VAL A 83 -1.80 12.63 10.54
CA VAL A 83 -1.47 12.89 9.13
C VAL A 83 -0.14 13.64 8.97
N GLU A 84 0.07 14.72 9.74
CA GLU A 84 1.30 15.51 9.65
C GLU A 84 2.52 14.73 10.16
N THR A 85 2.37 13.94 11.21
CA THR A 85 3.43 13.02 11.69
C THR A 85 3.78 11.99 10.63
N TYR A 86 2.77 11.41 9.98
CA TYR A 86 2.94 10.47 8.87
C TYR A 86 3.75 11.11 7.74
N LYS A 87 3.33 12.27 7.24
CA LYS A 87 4.00 13.02 6.16
C LYS A 87 5.45 13.38 6.48
N SER A 88 5.72 13.74 7.72
CA SER A 88 7.05 14.18 8.13
C SER A 88 8.07 13.05 8.31
N LEU A 89 7.62 11.85 8.72
CA LEU A 89 8.51 10.76 9.11
C LEU A 89 8.64 9.67 8.04
N LEU A 90 7.53 9.20 7.49
CA LEU A 90 7.53 7.92 6.78
C LEU A 90 7.91 8.00 5.29
N PRO A 91 7.45 8.98 4.48
CA PRO A 91 7.73 8.97 3.04
C PRO A 91 9.23 8.93 2.72
N LYS A 92 10.04 9.70 3.44
CA LYS A 92 11.50 9.76 3.22
C LYS A 92 12.26 8.47 3.57
N MET A 93 11.64 7.54 4.29
CA MET A 93 12.17 6.21 4.58
C MET A 93 11.81 5.21 3.48
N ALA A 94 10.85 5.53 2.62
CA ALA A 94 10.28 4.59 1.67
C ALA A 94 11.12 4.46 0.39
N THR A 95 11.38 3.22 -0.02
CA THR A 95 11.83 2.87 -1.37
C THR A 95 10.75 3.15 -2.38
N ILE A 96 9.50 2.81 -2.03
CA ILE A 96 8.32 3.16 -2.83
C ILE A 96 7.13 3.47 -1.92
N LEU A 97 6.45 4.60 -2.22
CA LEU A 97 5.18 5.02 -1.62
C LEU A 97 4.05 4.73 -2.60
N THR A 98 2.92 4.13 -2.15
CA THR A 98 1.85 3.65 -3.04
C THR A 98 0.48 4.29 -2.76
N PRO A 99 0.30 5.62 -2.87
CA PRO A 99 -0.96 6.28 -2.59
C PRO A 99 -2.00 6.03 -3.69
N ASN A 100 -3.27 5.91 -3.30
CA ASN A 100 -4.39 6.15 -4.20
C ASN A 100 -4.66 7.66 -4.36
N LEU A 101 -5.62 8.06 -5.20
CA LEU A 101 -5.86 9.49 -5.45
C LEU A 101 -6.30 10.26 -4.20
N PRO A 102 -7.26 9.79 -3.38
CA PRO A 102 -7.60 10.43 -2.12
C PRO A 102 -6.42 10.56 -1.15
N GLU A 103 -5.62 9.52 -1.02
CA GLU A 103 -4.41 9.52 -0.19
C GLU A 103 -3.37 10.50 -0.72
N ALA A 104 -3.16 10.54 -2.03
CA ALA A 104 -2.26 11.49 -2.68
C ALA A 104 -2.73 12.94 -2.46
N SER A 105 -4.03 13.20 -2.55
CA SER A 105 -4.62 14.52 -2.26
C SER A 105 -4.33 14.95 -0.82
N VAL A 106 -4.48 14.08 0.16
CA VAL A 106 -4.15 14.38 1.57
C VAL A 106 -2.64 14.64 1.74
N LEU A 107 -1.80 13.84 1.09
CA LEU A 107 -0.34 13.96 1.23
C LEU A 107 0.21 15.24 0.60
N THR A 108 -0.31 15.64 -0.56
CA THR A 108 0.17 16.81 -1.33
C THR A 108 -0.61 18.10 -1.02
N GLY A 109 -1.85 17.99 -0.56
CA GLY A 109 -2.78 19.11 -0.44
C GLY A 109 -3.45 19.52 -1.77
N LEU A 110 -3.28 18.72 -2.83
CA LEU A 110 -3.85 18.96 -4.15
C LEU A 110 -5.17 18.20 -4.34
N GLU A 111 -6.07 18.73 -5.17
CA GLU A 111 -7.24 18.01 -5.65
C GLU A 111 -6.86 17.17 -6.87
N ILE A 112 -7.04 15.83 -6.80
CA ILE A 112 -6.65 14.91 -7.87
C ILE A 112 -7.86 14.07 -8.28
N HIS A 113 -8.57 14.50 -9.33
CA HIS A 113 -9.83 13.90 -9.81
C HIS A 113 -9.80 13.48 -11.28
N SER A 114 -8.71 13.76 -12.00
CA SER A 114 -8.55 13.45 -13.41
C SER A 114 -7.13 12.96 -13.74
N THR A 115 -6.95 12.47 -14.97
CA THR A 115 -5.61 12.11 -15.48
C THR A 115 -4.70 13.34 -15.61
N ALA A 116 -5.26 14.51 -15.92
CA ALA A 116 -4.51 15.76 -15.97
C ALA A 116 -4.03 16.16 -14.56
N ASP A 117 -4.86 15.97 -13.53
CA ASP A 117 -4.45 16.24 -12.14
C ASP A 117 -3.38 15.27 -11.68
N GLN A 118 -3.43 14.00 -12.11
CA GLN A 118 -2.34 13.04 -11.83
C GLN A 118 -1.00 13.55 -12.39
N GLU A 119 -1.00 14.08 -13.61
CA GLU A 119 0.21 14.62 -14.26
C GLU A 119 0.71 15.89 -13.57
N ASN A 120 -0.21 16.78 -13.17
CA ASN A 120 0.12 17.99 -12.43
C ASN A 120 0.69 17.73 -11.05
N ALA A 121 0.29 16.63 -10.38
CA ALA A 121 0.74 16.27 -9.04
C ALA A 121 2.12 15.57 -9.01
N VAL A 122 2.74 15.27 -10.15
CA VAL A 122 3.98 14.49 -10.23
C VAL A 122 5.11 15.09 -9.39
N ASP A 123 5.32 16.40 -9.49
CA ASP A 123 6.42 17.04 -8.76
C ASP A 123 6.15 17.13 -7.26
N ASP A 124 4.91 17.39 -6.85
CA ASP A 124 4.52 17.40 -5.43
C ASP A 124 4.66 16.01 -4.80
N LEU A 125 4.25 14.96 -5.54
CA LEU A 125 4.43 13.58 -5.11
C LEU A 125 5.91 13.19 -4.99
N ARG A 126 6.74 13.61 -5.95
CA ARG A 126 8.20 13.41 -5.91
C ARG A 126 8.83 14.10 -4.70
N ASN A 127 8.34 15.28 -4.33
CA ASN A 127 8.81 16.08 -3.19
C ASN A 127 8.41 15.50 -1.82
N LEU A 128 7.56 14.47 -1.74
CA LEU A 128 7.28 13.77 -0.48
C LEU A 128 8.51 13.06 0.10
N GLY A 129 9.52 12.79 -0.71
CA GLY A 129 10.82 12.30 -0.29
C GLY A 129 11.03 10.78 -0.41
N ALA A 130 10.04 10.02 -0.86
CA ALA A 130 10.22 8.60 -1.23
C ALA A 130 11.11 8.47 -2.48
N THR A 131 11.86 7.36 -2.60
CA THR A 131 12.70 7.12 -3.78
C THR A 131 11.86 6.95 -5.06
N ALA A 132 10.68 6.34 -4.94
CA ALA A 132 9.67 6.25 -5.98
C ALA A 132 8.26 6.42 -5.41
N VAL A 133 7.30 6.84 -6.23
CA VAL A 133 5.87 6.91 -5.87
C VAL A 133 5.05 6.20 -6.94
N LEU A 134 4.20 5.24 -6.54
CA LEU A 134 3.19 4.64 -7.41
C LEU A 134 1.84 5.28 -7.10
N LEU A 135 1.45 6.28 -7.89
CA LEU A 135 0.12 6.89 -7.82
C LEU A 135 -0.91 5.98 -8.48
N LYS A 136 -1.81 5.39 -7.67
CA LYS A 136 -2.83 4.44 -8.11
C LYS A 136 -4.07 5.17 -8.66
N GLY A 137 -4.39 4.97 -9.94
CA GLY A 137 -5.52 5.62 -10.62
C GLY A 137 -6.87 4.91 -10.52
N GLY A 138 -6.98 3.85 -9.74
CA GLY A 138 -8.19 3.02 -9.66
C GLY A 138 -9.48 3.75 -9.21
N HIS A 139 -9.39 4.98 -8.70
CA HIS A 139 -10.53 5.81 -8.29
C HIS A 139 -11.10 6.66 -9.43
N LEU A 140 -10.40 6.85 -10.54
CA LEU A 140 -10.95 7.53 -11.71
C LEU A 140 -12.03 6.66 -12.37
N GLU A 141 -13.01 7.30 -13.00
CA GLU A 141 -14.01 6.60 -13.81
C GLU A 141 -13.42 6.15 -15.15
N GLY A 142 -14.10 5.21 -15.81
CA GLY A 142 -13.72 4.72 -17.14
C GLY A 142 -13.42 3.22 -17.18
N ASN A 143 -13.06 2.74 -18.37
CA ASN A 143 -12.83 1.34 -18.66
C ASN A 143 -11.38 0.90 -18.42
N SER A 144 -10.47 1.84 -18.17
CA SER A 144 -9.07 1.56 -17.83
C SER A 144 -8.71 2.05 -16.42
N VAL A 145 -7.65 1.50 -15.88
CA VAL A 145 -6.97 1.98 -14.68
C VAL A 145 -5.58 2.42 -15.10
N ARG A 146 -5.26 3.67 -14.80
CA ARG A 146 -3.98 4.29 -15.14
C ARG A 146 -3.21 4.62 -13.87
N ASP A 147 -2.14 3.85 -13.61
CA ASP A 147 -1.23 4.06 -12.49
C ASP A 147 0.05 4.73 -12.99
N LEU A 148 0.62 5.66 -12.21
CA LEU A 148 1.87 6.35 -12.52
C LEU A 148 2.96 5.93 -11.54
N LEU A 149 4.02 5.30 -12.03
CA LEU A 149 5.26 5.14 -11.28
C LEU A 149 6.14 6.35 -11.52
N ILE A 150 6.32 7.15 -10.50
CA ILE A 150 7.07 8.40 -10.48
C ILE A 150 8.41 8.12 -9.81
N GLU A 151 9.49 8.22 -10.57
CA GLU A 151 10.86 8.10 -10.09
C GLU A 151 11.57 9.46 -10.22
N LYS A 152 12.80 9.56 -9.77
CA LYS A 152 13.55 10.83 -9.74
C LYS A 152 13.55 11.55 -11.09
N ASN A 153 13.77 10.83 -12.20
CA ASN A 153 13.96 11.40 -13.54
C ASN A 153 12.98 10.85 -14.59
N SER A 154 12.05 10.00 -14.18
CA SER A 154 11.13 9.33 -15.10
C SER A 154 9.72 9.21 -14.51
N VAL A 155 8.75 9.05 -15.39
CA VAL A 155 7.38 8.66 -15.07
C VAL A 155 7.01 7.53 -16.02
N THR A 156 6.70 6.37 -15.46
CA THR A 156 6.23 5.21 -16.22
C THR A 156 4.73 5.06 -16.01
N VAL A 157 3.98 4.92 -17.09
CA VAL A 157 2.53 4.72 -17.06
C VAL A 157 2.22 3.23 -17.17
N PHE A 158 1.43 2.72 -16.24
CA PHE A 158 0.82 1.39 -16.32
C PHE A 158 -0.67 1.57 -16.59
N GLU A 159 -1.13 1.14 -17.76
CA GLU A 159 -2.54 1.21 -18.14
C GLU A 159 -3.08 -0.20 -18.36
N ASN A 160 -4.21 -0.51 -17.72
CA ASN A 160 -4.82 -1.83 -17.73
C ASN A 160 -6.33 -1.71 -17.79
N ASP A 161 -7.00 -2.72 -18.34
CA ASP A 161 -8.45 -2.79 -18.34
C ASP A 161 -9.01 -2.86 -16.92
N ARG A 162 -10.09 -2.14 -16.67
CA ARG A 162 -10.81 -2.17 -15.40
C ARG A 162 -11.64 -3.43 -15.30
N ILE A 163 -11.33 -4.25 -14.31
CA ILE A 163 -12.10 -5.46 -14.01
C ILE A 163 -13.36 -5.05 -13.23
N GLN A 164 -14.53 -5.33 -13.79
CA GLN A 164 -15.81 -5.10 -13.14
C GLN A 164 -16.05 -6.17 -12.06
N SER A 165 -15.77 -5.81 -10.82
CA SER A 165 -15.96 -6.71 -9.67
C SER A 165 -16.30 -5.89 -8.41
N ARG A 166 -17.23 -6.41 -7.60
CA ARG A 166 -17.44 -5.90 -6.24
C ARG A 166 -16.41 -6.44 -5.24
N HIS A 167 -15.76 -7.56 -5.59
CA HIS A 167 -14.80 -8.25 -4.72
C HIS A 167 -13.41 -7.65 -4.87
N THR A 168 -13.21 -6.48 -4.28
CA THR A 168 -11.98 -5.68 -4.39
C THR A 168 -11.41 -5.30 -3.02
N HIS A 169 -11.85 -5.98 -1.94
CA HIS A 169 -11.31 -5.74 -0.60
C HIS A 169 -9.84 -6.18 -0.54
N GLY A 170 -9.00 -5.31 -0.03
CA GLY A 170 -7.57 -5.58 0.13
C GLY A 170 -6.73 -5.38 -1.15
N THR A 171 -7.28 -4.85 -2.24
CA THR A 171 -6.55 -4.62 -3.51
C THR A 171 -5.27 -3.79 -3.29
N GLY A 172 -5.34 -2.65 -2.59
CA GLY A 172 -4.18 -1.79 -2.31
C GLY A 172 -3.13 -2.48 -1.46
N CYS A 173 -3.55 -3.10 -0.36
CA CYS A 173 -2.64 -3.84 0.52
C CYS A 173 -1.97 -5.03 -0.20
N THR A 174 -2.72 -5.72 -1.07
CA THR A 174 -2.17 -6.83 -1.88
C THR A 174 -1.15 -6.32 -2.89
N LEU A 175 -1.44 -5.21 -3.58
CA LEU A 175 -0.51 -4.58 -4.52
C LEU A 175 0.80 -4.23 -3.83
N ALA A 176 0.74 -3.51 -2.70
CA ALA A 176 1.93 -3.12 -1.94
C ALA A 176 2.72 -4.34 -1.42
N SER A 177 2.04 -5.38 -0.95
CA SER A 177 2.70 -6.62 -0.50
C SER A 177 3.35 -7.40 -1.65
N ALA A 178 2.71 -7.44 -2.83
CA ALA A 178 3.26 -8.07 -4.02
C ALA A 178 4.47 -7.30 -4.57
N ILE A 179 4.48 -5.96 -4.48
CA ILE A 179 5.65 -5.13 -4.79
C ILE A 179 6.79 -5.46 -3.81
N ALA A 180 6.50 -5.50 -2.50
CA ALA A 180 7.49 -5.81 -1.49
C ALA A 180 8.12 -7.20 -1.70
N SER A 181 7.31 -8.20 -2.04
CA SER A 181 7.80 -9.55 -2.40
C SER A 181 8.74 -9.50 -3.62
N GLY A 182 8.40 -8.74 -4.66
CA GLY A 182 9.25 -8.60 -5.83
C GLY A 182 10.60 -7.91 -5.51
N ILE A 183 10.57 -6.86 -4.69
CA ILE A 183 11.79 -6.16 -4.25
C ILE A 183 12.64 -7.09 -3.36
N ALA A 184 12.03 -7.86 -2.47
CA ALA A 184 12.73 -8.84 -1.65
C ALA A 184 13.43 -9.93 -2.50
N ASP A 185 12.83 -10.30 -3.65
CA ASP A 185 13.44 -11.21 -4.64
C ASP A 185 14.52 -10.53 -5.51
N GLY A 186 14.90 -9.28 -5.22
CA GLY A 186 15.93 -8.53 -5.97
C GLY A 186 15.46 -7.90 -7.27
N MET A 187 14.14 -7.78 -7.50
CA MET A 187 13.62 -7.10 -8.68
C MET A 187 13.80 -5.58 -8.59
N GLU A 188 14.06 -4.94 -9.73
CA GLU A 188 13.94 -3.50 -9.87
C GLU A 188 12.50 -3.04 -9.61
N VAL A 189 12.33 -1.83 -9.05
CA VAL A 189 11.02 -1.29 -8.62
C VAL A 189 9.97 -1.36 -9.74
N SER A 190 10.32 -0.94 -10.96
CA SER A 190 9.39 -0.95 -12.10
C SER A 190 8.92 -2.37 -12.45
N SER A 191 9.82 -3.36 -12.42
CA SER A 191 9.50 -4.77 -12.67
C SER A 191 8.62 -5.35 -11.56
N ALA A 192 8.92 -5.04 -10.30
CA ALA A 192 8.12 -5.45 -9.15
C ALA A 192 6.70 -4.87 -9.21
N VAL A 193 6.54 -3.59 -9.61
CA VAL A 193 5.25 -2.94 -9.83
C VAL A 193 4.46 -3.63 -10.95
N SER A 194 5.08 -3.86 -12.11
CA SER A 194 4.42 -4.54 -13.24
C SER A 194 3.91 -5.94 -12.86
N ARG A 195 4.76 -6.74 -12.20
CA ARG A 195 4.40 -8.07 -11.70
C ARG A 195 3.25 -8.00 -10.68
N ALA A 196 3.29 -7.03 -9.75
CA ALA A 196 2.28 -6.88 -8.72
C ALA A 196 0.92 -6.47 -9.30
N ILE A 197 0.88 -5.60 -10.31
CA ILE A 197 -0.35 -5.22 -11.02
C ILE A 197 -0.97 -6.47 -11.69
N ALA A 198 -0.18 -7.26 -12.41
CA ALA A 198 -0.66 -8.48 -13.05
C ALA A 198 -1.20 -9.50 -12.02
N TYR A 199 -0.50 -9.68 -10.89
CA TYR A 199 -0.95 -10.52 -9.79
C TYR A 199 -2.31 -10.08 -9.24
N VAL A 200 -2.47 -8.79 -8.95
CA VAL A 200 -3.71 -8.23 -8.39
C VAL A 200 -4.86 -8.35 -9.38
N GLN A 201 -4.64 -8.06 -10.66
CA GLN A 201 -5.67 -8.25 -11.69
C GLN A 201 -6.16 -9.69 -11.71
N LYS A 202 -5.27 -10.67 -11.70
CA LYS A 202 -5.65 -12.09 -11.70
C LYS A 202 -6.40 -12.47 -10.42
N ALA A 203 -5.96 -11.95 -9.26
CA ALA A 203 -6.62 -12.19 -7.98
C ALA A 203 -8.04 -11.60 -7.91
N ILE A 204 -8.31 -10.46 -8.57
CA ILE A 204 -9.65 -9.88 -8.71
C ILE A 204 -10.51 -10.73 -9.65
N GLN A 205 -9.98 -11.12 -10.82
CA GLN A 205 -10.70 -11.95 -11.81
C GLN A 205 -11.19 -13.27 -11.22
N LEU A 206 -10.38 -13.87 -10.35
CA LEU A 206 -10.63 -15.17 -9.73
C LEU A 206 -11.19 -15.05 -8.30
N ALA A 207 -11.69 -13.87 -7.91
CA ALA A 207 -12.24 -13.66 -6.56
C ALA A 207 -13.35 -14.68 -6.25
N PRO A 208 -13.34 -15.33 -5.05
CA PRO A 208 -14.25 -16.43 -4.73
C PRO A 208 -15.69 -16.03 -4.49
N GLY A 209 -15.99 -14.74 -4.44
CA GLY A 209 -17.35 -14.23 -4.26
C GLY A 209 -17.87 -14.29 -2.83
N PHE A 210 -17.01 -14.42 -1.82
CA PHE A 210 -17.42 -14.52 -0.42
C PHE A 210 -17.91 -13.19 0.14
N GLY A 211 -18.86 -13.27 1.08
CA GLY A 211 -19.41 -12.15 1.83
C GLY A 211 -20.50 -11.37 1.10
N LYS A 212 -21.17 -10.49 1.85
CA LYS A 212 -22.32 -9.69 1.37
C LYS A 212 -21.90 -8.35 0.76
N GLY A 213 -20.76 -7.81 1.19
CA GLY A 213 -20.21 -6.54 0.76
C GLY A 213 -19.04 -6.70 -0.22
N HIS A 214 -17.97 -5.90 -0.03
CA HIS A 214 -16.74 -6.03 -0.82
C HIS A 214 -15.97 -7.27 -0.39
N GLY A 215 -16.07 -8.33 -1.17
CA GLY A 215 -15.44 -9.62 -0.88
C GLY A 215 -13.92 -9.61 -1.11
N PRO A 216 -13.21 -10.65 -0.61
CA PRO A 216 -11.77 -10.78 -0.75
C PRO A 216 -11.33 -11.15 -2.16
N LEU A 217 -10.07 -10.87 -2.45
CA LEU A 217 -9.35 -11.36 -3.62
C LEU A 217 -9.04 -12.87 -3.49
N ASN A 218 -8.73 -13.53 -4.60
CA ASN A 218 -8.18 -14.88 -4.56
C ASN A 218 -6.66 -14.87 -4.47
N HIS A 219 -6.11 -14.94 -3.27
CA HIS A 219 -4.66 -15.01 -3.05
C HIS A 219 -4.06 -16.38 -3.38
N GLY A 220 -4.90 -17.42 -3.45
CA GLY A 220 -4.48 -18.78 -3.75
C GLY A 220 -4.31 -19.08 -5.24
N HIS A 221 -4.52 -18.12 -6.14
CA HIS A 221 -4.51 -18.36 -7.58
C HIS A 221 -3.15 -18.80 -8.16
N THR A 222 -2.08 -18.66 -7.40
CA THR A 222 -0.72 -19.09 -7.77
C THR A 222 -0.29 -20.39 -7.09
N VAL A 223 -1.14 -20.94 -6.22
CA VAL A 223 -0.84 -22.16 -5.46
C VAL A 223 -1.51 -23.35 -6.16
N ASN A 224 -0.73 -24.37 -6.46
CA ASN A 224 -1.28 -25.65 -6.96
C ASN A 224 -2.01 -26.39 -5.84
N SER A 225 -3.04 -27.18 -6.19
CA SER A 225 -3.71 -28.03 -5.19
C SER A 225 -2.72 -29.01 -4.59
N PHE A 226 -2.84 -29.23 -3.29
CA PHE A 226 -2.04 -30.25 -2.61
C PHE A 226 -2.43 -31.64 -3.16
N GLY A 227 -1.50 -32.29 -3.86
CA GLY A 227 -1.73 -33.60 -4.48
C GLY A 227 -1.80 -33.62 -6.00
N ASP A 228 -1.73 -32.47 -6.69
CA ASP A 228 -1.67 -32.35 -8.15
C ASP A 228 -0.21 -32.31 -8.68
N SER A 229 0.73 -32.98 -8.02
CA SER A 229 2.15 -33.10 -8.43
C SER A 229 2.48 -34.48 -8.99
#